data_bb24d67fd5684fe92e11639728ac9d0f
#
_entry.id   bb24d67fd5684fe92e11639728ac9d0f
#
_cell.length_a   1.000
_cell.length_b   1.000
_cell.length_c   1.000
_cell.angle_alpha   90.00
_cell.angle_beta   90.00
_cell.angle_gamma   90.00
#
_symmetry.space_group_name_H-M   'P 1'
#
loop_
_entity.id
_entity.type
_entity.pdbx_description
1 polymer ?
#
loop_
_entity_poly.entity_id
_entity_poly.type
_entity_poly.pdbx_seq_one_letter_code
_entity_poly.pdbx_strand_id
1 'polypeptide(L)'
;RLIQHIEAKTSILSYIGLKVADLDENATFKESLEGQEAGITVVCGKANVKVNENEFNDIGRREHNFDRNPTDSVYVSNKDSFEISSNSKARVVISYAITDKQMKSQIIKAEDNTTEKRGKGMNKRLVNNILPDSSKISDKLIVVEVYTDEANWSSYPPHKHDTASKTETYLEEIYYHEMDKEQGFVYQRVYTDDRTLDETMSVYNKEAVL
;
A
#
# COMPACT_ATOMS: atom_id res chain seq x y z
N ARG A 1 -14.29 -3.67 9.68
CA ARG A 1 -14.06 -5.06 9.25
C ARG A 1 -12.68 -5.19 8.59
N LEU A 2 -11.85 -6.13 9.04
CA LEU A 2 -10.58 -6.45 8.41
C LEU A 2 -10.83 -7.30 7.14
N ILE A 3 -10.25 -6.87 6.01
CA ILE A 3 -10.37 -7.54 4.70
C ILE A 3 -9.12 -8.38 4.46
N GLN A 4 -7.93 -7.81 4.67
CA GLN A 4 -6.65 -8.47 4.55
C GLN A 4 -5.83 -8.28 5.82
N HIS A 5 -5.05 -9.31 6.17
CA HIS A 5 -4.14 -9.29 7.31
C HIS A 5 -2.93 -10.17 7.00
N ILE A 6 -1.84 -9.54 6.61
CA ILE A 6 -0.56 -10.17 6.29
C ILE A 6 0.47 -9.58 7.22
N GLU A 7 1.11 -10.40 8.01
CA GLU A 7 2.16 -9.98 8.94
C GLU A 7 3.52 -10.49 8.49
N ALA A 8 4.54 -9.65 8.60
CA ALA A 8 5.91 -10.07 8.46
C ALA A 8 6.23 -11.21 9.46
N LYS A 9 7.06 -12.14 9.04
CA LYS A 9 7.51 -13.32 9.82
C LYS A 9 6.45 -14.39 10.14
N THR A 10 5.17 -14.10 9.96
CA THR A 10 4.09 -15.09 10.10
C THR A 10 3.54 -15.55 8.75
N SER A 11 3.85 -14.80 7.68
CA SER A 11 3.66 -15.18 6.29
C SER A 11 4.98 -15.70 5.70
N ILE A 12 5.03 -15.84 4.37
CA ILE A 12 6.28 -16.11 3.64
C ILE A 12 7.23 -14.89 3.63
N LEU A 13 6.73 -13.71 3.98
CA LEU A 13 7.47 -12.46 4.00
C LEU A 13 8.16 -12.24 5.35
N SER A 14 9.36 -11.67 5.31
CA SER A 14 10.19 -11.42 6.49
C SER A 14 10.17 -9.96 6.94
N TYR A 15 9.92 -9.03 6.02
CA TYR A 15 10.16 -7.61 6.25
C TYR A 15 8.91 -6.73 6.17
N ILE A 16 7.90 -7.12 5.39
CA ILE A 16 6.73 -6.28 5.16
C ILE A 16 5.43 -6.97 5.54
N GLY A 17 4.41 -6.18 5.79
CA GLY A 17 3.07 -6.62 6.11
C GLY A 17 2.01 -5.67 5.56
N LEU A 18 0.77 -6.10 5.57
CA LEU A 18 -0.38 -5.34 5.07
C LEU A 18 -1.63 -5.64 5.89
N LYS A 19 -2.35 -4.59 6.25
CA LYS A 19 -3.74 -4.71 6.71
C LYS A 19 -4.64 -3.84 5.82
N VAL A 20 -5.78 -4.37 5.44
CA VAL A 20 -6.82 -3.63 4.74
C VAL A 20 -8.10 -3.71 5.54
N ALA A 21 -8.68 -2.56 5.86
CA ALA A 21 -9.86 -2.49 6.69
C ALA A 21 -10.94 -1.59 6.08
N ASP A 22 -12.17 -2.09 6.07
CA ASP A 22 -13.37 -1.28 5.94
C ASP A 22 -13.79 -0.79 7.32
N LEU A 23 -13.90 0.51 7.47
CA LEU A 23 -14.38 1.18 8.66
C LEU A 23 -15.85 1.55 8.42
N ASP A 24 -16.72 1.08 9.30
CA ASP A 24 -18.08 1.56 9.39
C ASP A 24 -18.12 2.87 10.20
N GLU A 25 -19.24 3.54 10.17
CA GLU A 25 -19.47 4.74 10.99
C GLU A 25 -19.16 4.45 12.47
N ASN A 26 -18.40 5.33 13.11
CA ASN A 26 -17.91 5.22 14.49
C ASN A 26 -17.00 4.00 14.78
N ALA A 27 -16.54 3.30 13.75
CA ALA A 27 -15.55 2.26 13.93
C ALA A 27 -14.20 2.86 14.34
N THR A 28 -13.48 2.11 15.19
CA THR A 28 -12.14 2.49 15.64
C THR A 28 -11.20 1.30 15.49
N PHE A 29 -9.98 1.57 15.02
CA PHE A 29 -8.89 0.62 14.96
C PHE A 29 -7.66 1.24 15.65
N LYS A 30 -7.03 0.48 16.55
CA LYS A 30 -5.86 0.95 17.31
C LYS A 30 -4.74 -0.06 17.24
N GLU A 31 -3.52 0.44 17.15
CA GLU A 31 -2.31 -0.38 17.19
C GLU A 31 -1.13 0.41 17.76
N SER A 32 -0.22 -0.32 18.40
CA SER A 32 1.09 0.20 18.86
C SER A 32 2.18 -0.52 18.08
N LEU A 33 3.08 0.24 17.48
CA LEU A 33 4.16 -0.30 16.68
C LEU A 33 5.37 -0.61 17.55
N GLU A 34 5.95 -1.79 17.37
CA GLU A 34 7.22 -2.20 17.99
C GLU A 34 8.04 -2.96 16.95
N GLY A 35 9.22 -2.43 16.63
CA GLY A 35 10.10 -3.01 15.62
C GLY A 35 9.62 -2.85 14.18
N GLN A 36 8.68 -1.97 13.90
CA GLN A 36 8.14 -1.71 12.57
C GLN A 36 7.61 -0.28 12.42
N GLU A 37 7.57 0.20 11.20
CA GLU A 37 6.92 1.44 10.78
C GLU A 37 5.66 1.13 9.98
N ALA A 38 4.75 2.11 9.84
CA ALA A 38 3.53 1.95 9.05
C ALA A 38 3.21 3.17 8.18
N GLY A 39 2.58 2.91 7.04
CA GLY A 39 1.94 3.90 6.18
C GLY A 39 0.43 3.65 6.12
N ILE A 40 -0.37 4.58 6.59
CA ILE A 40 -1.84 4.50 6.60
C ILE A 40 -2.36 5.32 5.44
N THR A 41 -2.92 4.68 4.43
CA THR A 41 -3.52 5.33 3.25
C THR A 41 -5.04 5.26 3.33
N VAL A 42 -5.71 6.41 3.25
CA VAL A 42 -7.18 6.47 3.16
C VAL A 42 -7.58 6.31 1.70
N VAL A 43 -7.91 5.08 1.31
CA VAL A 43 -8.19 4.73 -0.09
C VAL A 43 -9.47 5.37 -0.59
N CYS A 44 -10.52 5.35 0.23
CA CYS A 44 -11.77 6.10 -0.02
C CYS A 44 -12.49 6.42 1.28
N GLY A 45 -13.40 7.38 1.23
CA GLY A 45 -14.07 7.93 2.40
C GLY A 45 -13.19 8.92 3.17
N LYS A 46 -13.56 9.16 4.42
CA LYS A 46 -12.87 10.07 5.33
C LYS A 46 -12.50 9.33 6.62
N ALA A 47 -11.32 9.62 7.14
CA ALA A 47 -10.86 9.07 8.41
C ALA A 47 -10.19 10.14 9.28
N ASN A 48 -10.17 9.90 10.58
CA ASN A 48 -9.35 10.62 11.54
C ASN A 48 -8.24 9.66 11.98
N VAL A 49 -7.01 10.10 11.94
CA VAL A 49 -5.85 9.34 12.41
C VAL A 49 -5.18 10.10 13.52
N LYS A 50 -5.10 9.47 14.69
CA LYS A 50 -4.35 9.99 15.83
C LYS A 50 -3.07 9.18 15.97
N VAL A 51 -1.93 9.86 16.06
CA VAL A 51 -0.63 9.24 16.33
C VAL A 51 -0.05 9.87 17.57
N ASN A 52 -0.01 9.11 18.66
CA ASN A 52 0.30 9.61 20.00
C ASN A 52 -0.61 10.81 20.33
N GLU A 53 -0.03 12.01 20.52
CA GLU A 53 -0.79 13.24 20.79
C GLU A 53 -1.15 14.06 19.53
N ASN A 54 -0.68 13.65 18.34
CA ASN A 54 -0.96 14.37 17.09
C ASN A 54 -2.23 13.84 16.43
N GLU A 55 -3.10 14.73 16.00
CA GLU A 55 -4.35 14.38 15.34
C GLU A 55 -4.38 14.91 13.90
N PHE A 56 -4.76 14.02 12.97
CA PHE A 56 -4.99 14.30 11.57
C PHE A 56 -6.45 14.01 11.26
N ASN A 57 -7.28 15.05 11.26
CA ASN A 57 -8.71 14.91 11.17
C ASN A 57 -9.21 15.09 9.73
N ASP A 58 -10.28 14.37 9.38
CA ASP A 58 -11.02 14.46 8.12
C ASP A 58 -10.12 14.25 6.87
N ILE A 59 -9.11 13.37 7.00
CA ILE A 59 -8.20 13.04 5.88
C ILE A 59 -8.84 12.05 4.91
N GLY A 60 -8.40 12.10 3.65
CA GLY A 60 -8.94 11.36 2.52
C GLY A 60 -9.52 12.30 1.47
N ARG A 61 -9.46 11.93 0.18
CA ARG A 61 -9.79 12.81 -0.96
C ARG A 61 -10.75 12.19 -1.95
N ARG A 62 -11.20 10.94 -1.70
CA ARG A 62 -11.96 10.16 -2.66
C ARG A 62 -13.27 9.69 -2.08
N GLU A 63 -14.31 9.69 -2.91
CA GLU A 63 -15.57 9.01 -2.60
C GLU A 63 -15.47 7.51 -2.93
N HIS A 64 -14.75 7.20 -4.01
CA HIS A 64 -14.51 5.84 -4.47
C HIS A 64 -13.01 5.56 -4.60
N ASN A 65 -12.62 4.29 -4.40
CA ASN A 65 -11.25 3.83 -4.58
C ASN A 65 -10.73 3.95 -6.02
N PHE A 66 -11.63 4.11 -7.01
CA PHE A 66 -11.27 4.36 -8.41
C PHE A 66 -11.29 5.83 -8.83
N ASP A 67 -11.48 6.73 -7.88
CA ASP A 67 -11.16 8.14 -8.08
C ASP A 67 -9.63 8.28 -8.15
N ARG A 68 -9.10 8.61 -9.34
CA ARG A 68 -7.67 8.48 -9.66
C ARG A 68 -6.78 9.60 -9.10
N ASN A 69 -7.37 10.59 -8.45
CA ASN A 69 -6.61 11.64 -7.78
C ASN A 69 -5.86 11.08 -6.55
N PRO A 70 -4.68 11.62 -6.22
CA PRO A 70 -3.97 11.28 -5.00
C PRO A 70 -4.84 11.45 -3.75
N THR A 71 -4.54 10.71 -2.71
CA THR A 71 -5.23 10.79 -1.41
C THR A 71 -4.25 11.02 -0.28
N ASP A 72 -4.79 11.45 0.87
CA ASP A 72 -3.98 11.67 2.06
C ASP A 72 -3.59 10.34 2.71
N SER A 73 -2.40 10.32 3.29
CA SER A 73 -1.84 9.20 4.04
C SER A 73 -1.18 9.71 5.33
N VAL A 74 -0.93 8.82 6.28
CA VAL A 74 -0.18 9.13 7.51
C VAL A 74 0.94 8.12 7.65
N TYR A 75 2.16 8.61 7.80
CA TYR A 75 3.29 7.80 8.20
C TYR A 75 3.35 7.72 9.73
N VAL A 76 3.51 6.51 10.25
CA VAL A 76 3.65 6.21 11.67
C VAL A 76 4.99 5.54 11.92
N SER A 77 5.78 6.13 12.80
CA SER A 77 7.12 5.67 13.13
C SER A 77 7.10 4.47 14.05
N ASN A 78 8.20 3.71 14.03
CA ASN A 78 8.49 2.70 15.07
C ASN A 78 8.38 3.30 16.47
N LYS A 79 7.79 2.54 17.41
CA LYS A 79 7.47 2.89 18.80
C LYS A 79 6.33 3.88 19.01
N ASP A 80 5.71 4.37 17.94
CA ASP A 80 4.50 5.18 18.04
C ASP A 80 3.24 4.30 18.08
N SER A 81 2.18 4.85 18.63
CA SER A 81 0.85 4.25 18.61
C SER A 81 -0.09 5.06 17.76
N PHE A 82 -1.01 4.41 17.09
CA PHE A 82 -2.01 5.11 16.32
C PHE A 82 -3.43 4.59 16.57
N GLU A 83 -4.37 5.47 16.34
CA GLU A 83 -5.79 5.19 16.34
C GLU A 83 -6.40 5.76 15.04
N ILE A 84 -7.15 4.92 14.32
CA ILE A 84 -7.92 5.31 13.15
C ILE A 84 -9.39 5.27 13.53
N SER A 85 -10.12 6.32 13.26
CA SER A 85 -11.58 6.38 13.43
C SER A 85 -12.24 7.00 12.21
N SER A 86 -13.53 6.75 12.03
CA SER A 86 -14.29 7.33 10.93
C SER A 86 -15.70 7.64 11.35
N ASN A 87 -16.23 8.79 10.90
CA ASN A 87 -17.60 9.21 11.09
C ASN A 87 -18.50 8.77 9.92
N SER A 88 -17.96 8.07 8.96
CA SER A 88 -18.65 7.55 7.77
C SER A 88 -17.97 6.25 7.32
N LYS A 89 -18.47 5.64 6.24
CA LYS A 89 -17.77 4.51 5.64
C LYS A 89 -16.46 4.97 5.02
N ALA A 90 -15.37 4.27 5.35
CA ALA A 90 -14.05 4.51 4.78
C ALA A 90 -13.31 3.18 4.57
N ARG A 91 -12.37 3.16 3.63
CA ARG A 91 -11.40 2.08 3.47
C ARG A 91 -10.01 2.61 3.70
N VAL A 92 -9.24 1.89 4.52
CA VAL A 92 -7.85 2.19 4.80
C VAL A 92 -6.97 0.99 4.46
N VAL A 93 -5.81 1.28 3.91
CA VAL A 93 -4.72 0.33 3.71
C VAL A 93 -3.60 0.74 4.64
N ILE A 94 -3.11 -0.20 5.46
CA ILE A 94 -2.01 0.00 6.38
C ILE A 94 -0.88 -0.91 5.92
N SER A 95 0.17 -0.31 5.40
CA SER A 95 1.38 -0.99 4.93
C SER A 95 2.44 -0.93 6.02
N TYR A 96 3.13 -2.04 6.30
CA TYR A 96 4.13 -2.14 7.36
C TYR A 96 5.49 -2.52 6.80
N ALA A 97 6.55 -2.03 7.42
CA ALA A 97 7.91 -2.53 7.21
C ALA A 97 8.67 -2.63 8.54
N ILE A 98 9.47 -3.69 8.68
CA ILE A 98 10.30 -3.90 9.87
C ILE A 98 11.45 -2.88 9.87
N THR A 99 11.58 -2.16 10.98
CA THR A 99 12.69 -1.22 11.22
C THR A 99 12.94 -1.06 12.71
N ASP A 100 14.18 -0.81 13.06
CA ASP A 100 14.60 -0.41 14.41
C ASP A 100 14.71 1.13 14.55
N LYS A 101 14.67 1.86 13.44
CA LYS A 101 14.76 3.30 13.45
C LYS A 101 13.47 3.97 13.88
N GLN A 102 13.64 5.11 14.53
CA GLN A 102 12.55 6.00 14.86
C GLN A 102 12.67 7.25 14.00
N MET A 103 11.63 7.48 13.18
CA MET A 103 11.50 8.63 12.30
C MET A 103 10.46 9.60 12.88
N LYS A 104 10.05 10.60 12.15
CA LYS A 104 8.97 11.51 12.56
C LYS A 104 7.65 11.08 11.95
N SER A 105 6.68 10.72 12.78
CA SER A 105 5.30 10.48 12.33
C SER A 105 4.67 11.77 11.81
N GLN A 106 4.03 11.70 10.64
CA GLN A 106 3.50 12.88 9.96
C GLN A 106 2.45 12.52 8.91
N ILE A 107 1.64 13.50 8.55
CA ILE A 107 0.75 13.41 7.40
C ILE A 107 1.54 13.51 6.09
N ILE A 108 1.13 12.76 5.10
CA ILE A 108 1.52 12.84 3.69
C ILE A 108 0.27 13.32 2.96
N LYS A 109 0.24 14.57 2.60
CA LYS A 109 -0.92 15.15 1.92
C LYS A 109 -1.01 14.68 0.48
N ALA A 110 -2.22 14.65 -0.06
CA ALA A 110 -2.45 14.31 -1.46
C ALA A 110 -1.59 15.15 -2.42
N GLU A 111 -1.38 16.42 -2.09
CA GLU A 111 -0.58 17.37 -2.86
C GLU A 111 0.92 17.05 -2.86
N ASP A 112 1.41 16.32 -1.87
CA ASP A 112 2.82 15.91 -1.75
C ASP A 112 3.13 14.66 -2.59
N ASN A 113 2.09 13.94 -3.05
CA ASN A 113 2.26 12.76 -3.89
C ASN A 113 2.63 13.16 -5.31
N THR A 114 3.61 12.49 -5.88
CA THR A 114 3.88 12.63 -7.31
C THR A 114 3.05 11.64 -8.11
N THR A 115 2.46 12.11 -9.21
CA THR A 115 1.66 11.28 -10.11
C THR A 115 2.35 11.13 -11.45
N GLU A 116 2.50 9.89 -11.91
CA GLU A 116 3.18 9.57 -13.15
C GLU A 116 2.29 8.75 -14.09
N LYS A 117 2.32 9.10 -15.37
CA LYS A 117 1.77 8.24 -16.43
C LYS A 117 2.90 7.38 -16.98
N ARG A 118 2.89 6.09 -16.70
CA ARG A 118 3.91 5.14 -17.14
C ARG A 118 3.41 4.29 -18.31
N GLY A 119 4.36 3.88 -19.18
CA GLY A 119 4.11 2.97 -20.28
C GLY A 119 3.54 3.61 -21.53
N LYS A 120 3.39 2.80 -22.59
CA LYS A 120 2.85 3.17 -23.89
C LYS A 120 1.88 2.08 -24.40
N GLY A 121 0.92 2.47 -25.27
CA GLY A 121 -0.06 1.51 -25.80
C GLY A 121 -0.83 0.81 -24.69
N MET A 122 -0.85 -0.51 -24.72
CA MET A 122 -1.54 -1.38 -23.75
C MET A 122 -0.78 -1.51 -22.42
N ASN A 123 0.36 -0.85 -22.25
CA ASN A 123 1.12 -0.83 -20.99
C ASN A 123 0.97 0.50 -20.23
N LYS A 124 -0.03 1.30 -20.57
CA LYS A 124 -0.31 2.57 -19.89
C LYS A 124 -0.92 2.32 -18.52
N ARG A 125 -0.40 3.02 -17.52
CA ARG A 125 -0.94 3.04 -16.17
C ARG A 125 -0.65 4.36 -15.49
N LEU A 126 -1.44 4.70 -14.50
CA LEU A 126 -1.25 5.86 -13.63
C LEU A 126 -0.64 5.38 -12.31
N VAL A 127 0.40 6.02 -11.85
CA VAL A 127 1.09 5.70 -10.59
C VAL A 127 1.05 6.92 -9.69
N ASN A 128 0.50 6.76 -8.49
CA ASN A 128 0.59 7.73 -7.40
C ASN A 128 1.68 7.25 -6.43
N ASN A 129 2.77 8.01 -6.32
CA ASN A 129 3.87 7.71 -5.41
C ASN A 129 3.56 8.33 -4.04
N ILE A 130 3.20 7.50 -3.07
CA ILE A 130 2.85 7.92 -1.70
C ILE A 130 4.10 8.02 -0.84
N LEU A 131 4.88 6.94 -0.80
CA LEU A 131 6.19 6.86 -0.17
C LEU A 131 7.18 6.29 -1.18
N PRO A 132 7.72 7.10 -2.11
CA PRO A 132 8.70 6.62 -3.08
C PRO A 132 10.03 6.27 -2.40
N ASP A 133 10.87 5.52 -3.09
CA ASP A 133 12.22 5.13 -2.65
C ASP A 133 13.14 6.33 -2.30
N SER A 134 12.89 7.46 -2.94
CA SER A 134 13.59 8.72 -2.65
C SER A 134 13.07 9.46 -1.40
N SER A 135 11.98 8.98 -0.80
CA SER A 135 11.37 9.58 0.39
C SER A 135 12.36 9.59 1.56
N LYS A 136 12.28 10.66 2.37
CA LYS A 136 12.98 10.76 3.66
C LYS A 136 12.03 10.62 4.85
N ILE A 137 10.77 10.32 4.59
CA ILE A 137 9.72 10.17 5.60
C ILE A 137 9.83 8.79 6.24
N SER A 138 9.91 7.73 5.44
CA SER A 138 10.06 6.34 5.88
C SER A 138 11.52 5.89 5.90
N ASP A 139 11.82 4.84 6.66
CA ASP A 139 13.15 4.20 6.66
C ASP A 139 13.23 3.07 5.64
N LYS A 140 12.25 2.18 5.60
CA LYS A 140 12.23 0.97 4.76
C LYS A 140 11.01 0.88 3.85
N LEU A 141 9.90 1.48 4.29
CA LEU A 141 8.63 1.34 3.62
C LEU A 141 8.56 2.15 2.34
N ILE A 142 8.21 1.48 1.25
CA ILE A 142 7.86 2.08 -0.04
C ILE A 142 6.40 1.78 -0.31
N VAL A 143 5.62 2.80 -0.67
CA VAL A 143 4.18 2.65 -0.97
C VAL A 143 3.85 3.39 -2.25
N VAL A 144 3.29 2.66 -3.20
CA VAL A 144 2.78 3.20 -4.45
C VAL A 144 1.37 2.66 -4.71
N GLU A 145 0.59 3.43 -5.42
CA GLU A 145 -0.73 3.04 -5.90
C GLU A 145 -0.74 3.10 -7.42
N VAL A 146 -1.29 2.06 -8.06
CA VAL A 146 -1.27 1.94 -9.51
C VAL A 146 -2.67 1.71 -10.04
N TYR A 147 -3.11 2.54 -10.98
CA TYR A 147 -4.32 2.35 -11.75
C TYR A 147 -3.99 1.85 -13.14
N THR A 148 -4.45 0.67 -13.46
CA THR A 148 -4.30 0.04 -14.76
C THR A 148 -5.67 -0.10 -15.42
N ASP A 149 -5.83 0.45 -16.60
CA ASP A 149 -7.08 0.37 -17.34
C ASP A 149 -7.37 -1.08 -17.78
N GLU A 150 -8.64 -1.37 -18.03
CA GLU A 150 -9.08 -2.65 -18.57
C GLU A 150 -8.30 -3.02 -19.85
N ALA A 151 -7.97 -4.28 -20.02
CA ALA A 151 -7.17 -4.84 -21.11
C ALA A 151 -5.71 -4.35 -21.18
N ASN A 152 -5.23 -3.58 -20.22
CA ASN A 152 -3.84 -3.15 -20.17
C ASN A 152 -2.99 -4.09 -19.32
N TRP A 153 -1.69 -4.07 -19.62
CA TRP A 153 -0.65 -4.69 -18.82
C TRP A 153 -0.17 -3.73 -17.73
N SER A 154 0.08 -4.27 -16.55
CA SER A 154 0.83 -3.60 -15.50
C SER A 154 2.17 -4.30 -15.30
N SER A 155 3.20 -3.56 -14.85
CA SER A 155 4.54 -4.09 -14.60
C SER A 155 5.17 -4.82 -15.80
N TYR A 156 5.00 -4.28 -17.00
CA TYR A 156 5.61 -4.79 -18.22
C TYR A 156 6.62 -3.77 -18.81
N PRO A 157 7.87 -4.15 -19.17
CA PRO A 157 8.44 -5.48 -19.03
C PRO A 157 8.53 -5.93 -17.57
N PRO A 158 8.62 -7.27 -17.33
CA PRO A 158 8.79 -7.80 -15.99
C PRO A 158 10.03 -7.23 -15.31
N HIS A 159 10.00 -7.10 -14.00
CA HIS A 159 11.13 -6.69 -13.17
C HIS A 159 11.24 -7.63 -11.96
N LYS A 160 12.33 -7.55 -11.25
CA LYS A 160 12.58 -8.39 -10.08
C LYS A 160 13.22 -7.60 -8.94
N HIS A 161 13.05 -8.11 -7.73
CA HIS A 161 13.61 -7.56 -6.50
C HIS A 161 14.20 -8.68 -5.61
N ASP A 162 14.58 -9.80 -6.20
CA ASP A 162 15.06 -11.00 -5.51
C ASP A 162 16.59 -11.08 -5.38
N THR A 163 17.31 -10.10 -5.92
CA THR A 163 18.77 -10.09 -5.96
C THR A 163 19.30 -8.73 -5.51
N ALA A 164 20.34 -8.73 -4.66
CA ALA A 164 21.08 -7.53 -4.31
C ALA A 164 22.37 -7.44 -5.14
N SER A 165 22.54 -6.36 -5.89
CA SER A 165 23.72 -6.10 -6.69
C SER A 165 24.02 -4.60 -6.75
N LYS A 166 24.92 -4.16 -7.63
CA LYS A 166 25.17 -2.73 -7.86
C LYS A 166 23.99 -2.02 -8.52
N THR A 167 23.14 -2.75 -9.22
CA THR A 167 22.02 -2.21 -10.03
C THR A 167 20.66 -2.74 -9.60
N GLU A 168 20.60 -3.65 -8.65
CA GLU A 168 19.38 -4.29 -8.17
C GLU A 168 19.35 -4.25 -6.64
N THR A 169 18.17 -4.01 -6.08
CA THR A 169 17.94 -3.98 -4.63
C THR A 169 17.00 -5.12 -4.25
N TYR A 170 17.34 -5.85 -3.21
CA TYR A 170 16.44 -6.85 -2.66
C TYR A 170 15.29 -6.17 -1.93
N LEU A 171 14.06 -6.45 -2.36
CA LEU A 171 12.82 -5.96 -1.75
C LEU A 171 11.81 -7.10 -1.70
N GLU A 172 11.01 -7.12 -0.65
CA GLU A 172 9.76 -7.86 -0.65
C GLU A 172 8.65 -6.97 -1.16
N GLU A 173 7.65 -7.53 -1.81
CA GLU A 173 6.55 -6.78 -2.42
C GLU A 173 5.21 -7.46 -2.16
N ILE A 174 4.20 -6.68 -1.82
CA ILE A 174 2.81 -7.12 -1.69
C ILE A 174 1.99 -6.35 -2.73
N TYR A 175 1.31 -7.08 -3.60
CA TYR A 175 0.30 -6.55 -4.51
C TYR A 175 -1.09 -6.78 -3.93
N TYR A 176 -1.73 -5.75 -3.41
CA TYR A 176 -3.15 -5.78 -3.07
C TYR A 176 -3.96 -5.25 -4.24
N HIS A 177 -4.94 -6.03 -4.69
CA HIS A 177 -5.74 -5.74 -5.87
C HIS A 177 -7.16 -5.33 -5.51
N GLU A 178 -7.65 -4.27 -6.13
CA GLU A 178 -9.06 -3.93 -6.17
C GLU A 178 -9.52 -3.83 -7.62
N MET A 179 -10.75 -4.29 -7.87
CA MET A 179 -11.39 -4.25 -9.19
C MET A 179 -12.57 -3.29 -9.17
N ASP A 180 -12.73 -2.48 -10.22
CA ASP A 180 -13.89 -1.59 -10.37
C ASP A 180 -15.20 -2.38 -10.43
N LYS A 181 -15.16 -3.55 -11.08
CA LYS A 181 -16.27 -4.49 -11.14
C LYS A 181 -15.99 -5.71 -10.26
N GLU A 182 -16.92 -6.10 -9.42
CA GLU A 182 -16.73 -7.20 -8.46
C GLU A 182 -16.29 -8.52 -9.11
N GLN A 183 -16.76 -8.81 -10.33
CA GLN A 183 -16.35 -9.99 -11.11
C GLN A 183 -15.01 -9.81 -11.84
N GLY A 184 -14.36 -8.64 -11.73
CA GLY A 184 -13.08 -8.38 -12.37
C GLY A 184 -11.98 -9.27 -11.79
N PHE A 185 -10.98 -9.55 -12.62
CA PHE A 185 -9.78 -10.27 -12.21
C PHE A 185 -8.58 -9.79 -13.02
N VAL A 186 -7.38 -10.09 -12.53
CA VAL A 186 -6.13 -9.93 -13.27
C VAL A 186 -5.39 -11.25 -13.29
N TYR A 187 -4.54 -11.44 -14.31
CA TYR A 187 -3.54 -12.49 -14.30
C TYR A 187 -2.23 -11.93 -13.77
N GLN A 188 -1.68 -12.58 -12.76
CA GLN A 188 -0.34 -12.29 -12.28
C GLN A 188 0.54 -13.51 -12.45
N ARG A 189 1.74 -13.31 -13.02
CA ARG A 189 2.77 -14.33 -13.13
C ARG A 189 3.98 -13.87 -12.35
N VAL A 190 4.48 -14.74 -11.48
CA VAL A 190 5.72 -14.59 -10.74
C VAL A 190 6.66 -15.73 -11.09
N TYR A 191 7.93 -15.40 -11.28
CA TYR A 191 8.91 -16.41 -11.67
C TYR A 191 10.34 -15.99 -11.34
N THR A 192 11.20 -16.98 -11.08
CA THR A 192 12.64 -16.82 -10.94
C THR A 192 13.35 -16.94 -12.30
N ASP A 193 14.58 -16.45 -12.39
CA ASP A 193 15.37 -16.56 -13.62
C ASP A 193 15.60 -18.01 -14.03
N ASP A 194 15.81 -18.92 -13.08
CA ASP A 194 16.01 -20.35 -13.28
C ASP A 194 14.70 -21.15 -13.42
N ARG A 195 13.55 -20.50 -13.29
CA ARG A 195 12.21 -21.12 -13.37
C ARG A 195 11.94 -22.21 -12.33
N THR A 196 12.63 -22.21 -11.21
CA THR A 196 12.29 -23.07 -10.06
C THR A 196 10.98 -22.63 -9.42
N LEU A 197 10.65 -21.33 -9.50
CA LEU A 197 9.31 -20.78 -9.30
C LEU A 197 8.82 -20.24 -10.64
N ASP A 198 7.67 -20.67 -11.11
CA ASP A 198 6.99 -20.10 -12.29
C ASP A 198 5.48 -20.32 -12.15
N GLU A 199 4.84 -19.41 -11.46
CA GLU A 199 3.42 -19.49 -11.11
C GLU A 199 2.61 -18.44 -11.86
N THR A 200 1.46 -18.83 -12.39
CA THR A 200 0.47 -17.93 -12.98
C THR A 200 -0.85 -18.10 -12.25
N MET A 201 -1.40 -16.99 -11.77
CA MET A 201 -2.62 -17.01 -10.97
C MET A 201 -3.64 -15.99 -11.47
N SER A 202 -4.92 -16.29 -11.26
CA SER A 202 -6.00 -15.32 -11.32
C SER A 202 -6.14 -14.67 -9.95
N VAL A 203 -6.08 -13.36 -9.90
CA VAL A 203 -6.25 -12.57 -8.68
C VAL A 203 -7.55 -11.81 -8.78
N TYR A 204 -8.40 -11.95 -7.78
CA TYR A 204 -9.72 -11.35 -7.74
C TYR A 204 -9.77 -10.10 -6.87
N ASN A 205 -10.97 -9.48 -6.84
CA ASN A 205 -11.19 -8.26 -6.07
C ASN A 205 -10.89 -8.49 -4.57
N LYS A 206 -10.08 -7.61 -3.99
CA LYS A 206 -9.64 -7.61 -2.58
C LYS A 206 -8.69 -8.76 -2.21
N GLU A 207 -8.05 -9.37 -3.18
CA GLU A 207 -6.99 -10.34 -2.94
C GLU A 207 -5.61 -9.69 -2.97
N ALA A 208 -4.65 -10.37 -2.36
CA ALA A 208 -3.25 -9.95 -2.34
C ALA A 208 -2.34 -11.08 -2.83
N VAL A 209 -1.27 -10.70 -3.51
CA VAL A 209 -0.17 -11.59 -3.93
C VAL A 209 1.08 -11.15 -3.19
N LEU A 210 1.81 -12.14 -2.66
CA LEU A 210 3.04 -11.97 -1.88
C LEU A 210 4.25 -12.38 -2.70
#